data_519c8eb9427cedf8e07977d18c6e0346
#
_entry.id   519c8eb9427cedf8e07977d18c6e0346
#
_cell.length_a   1.000
_cell.length_b   1.000
_cell.length_c   1.000
_cell.angle_alpha   90.00
_cell.angle_beta   90.00
_cell.angle_gamma   90.00
#
_symmetry.space_group_name_H-M   'P 1'
#
loop_
_entity.id
_entity.type
_entity.pdbx_description
1 polymer ?
#
loop_
_entity_poly.entity_id
_entity_poly.type
_entity_poly.pdbx_seq_one_letter_code
_entity_poly.pdbx_strand_id
1 'polypeptide(L)'
;MPLIGLQREVVQAQVEVAVNNHRRLFGKPPSGLWLPECAYNPGDDAVLKNYGVKYFIVDAHGLLYGAPRPRYSIFAPVYTPSGVAAFGRDLESSEQVWSAQEGYPGDFDYREFYRDIGYDLDYEYLKPYIHPSGLRIDT
;
A
#
# COMPACT_ATOMS: atom_id res chain seq x y z
N MET A 1 -0.99 5.94 8.15
CA MET A 1 0.00 6.70 8.91
C MET A 1 1.34 6.01 8.75
N PRO A 2 2.39 6.67 8.27
CA PRO A 2 3.71 6.07 8.11
C PRO A 2 4.28 5.65 9.46
N LEU A 3 5.13 4.63 9.47
CA LEU A 3 5.80 4.15 10.69
C LEU A 3 6.98 5.05 11.09
N ILE A 4 7.46 5.90 10.18
CA ILE A 4 8.59 6.81 10.40
C ILE A 4 8.30 7.79 11.52
N GLY A 5 9.26 7.94 12.43
CA GLY A 5 9.17 8.86 13.58
C GLY A 5 8.34 8.33 14.77
N LEU A 6 7.81 7.12 14.68
CA LEU A 6 7.15 6.49 15.81
C LEU A 6 8.16 5.86 16.78
N GLN A 7 7.77 5.76 18.04
CA GLN A 7 8.50 4.96 19.01
C GLN A 7 8.44 3.49 18.61
N ARG A 8 9.51 2.75 18.89
CA ARG A 8 9.66 1.33 18.48
C ARG A 8 8.50 0.45 18.97
N GLU A 9 8.01 0.70 20.15
CA GLU A 9 6.87 -0.02 20.74
C GLU A 9 5.58 0.20 19.94
N VAL A 10 5.40 1.40 19.42
CA VAL A 10 4.24 1.73 18.57
C VAL A 10 4.35 1.03 17.23
N VAL A 11 5.54 0.98 16.61
CA VAL A 11 5.78 0.21 15.39
C VAL A 11 5.51 -1.26 15.60
N GLN A 12 6.01 -1.83 16.70
CA GLN A 12 5.75 -3.23 17.06
C GLN A 12 4.26 -3.52 17.20
N ALA A 13 3.53 -2.70 17.93
CA ALA A 13 2.10 -2.87 18.14
C ALA A 13 1.32 -2.82 16.82
N GLN A 14 1.66 -1.90 15.92
CA GLN A 14 1.02 -1.80 14.60
C GLN A 14 1.27 -3.04 13.74
N VAL A 15 2.51 -3.51 13.68
CA VAL A 15 2.88 -4.71 12.92
C VAL A 15 2.21 -5.95 13.53
N GLU A 16 2.19 -6.08 14.84
CA GLU A 16 1.54 -7.19 15.54
C GLU A 16 0.04 -7.27 15.24
N VAL A 17 -0.65 -6.15 15.36
CA VAL A 17 -2.09 -6.06 15.04
C VAL A 17 -2.34 -6.43 13.58
N ALA A 18 -1.55 -5.92 12.64
CA ALA A 18 -1.67 -6.23 11.22
C ALA A 18 -1.47 -7.73 10.94
N VAL A 19 -0.42 -8.33 11.50
CA VAL A 19 -0.12 -9.76 11.33
C VAL A 19 -1.21 -10.65 11.94
N ASN A 20 -1.68 -10.31 13.14
CA ASN A 20 -2.73 -11.07 13.82
C ASN A 20 -4.07 -10.95 13.08
N ASN A 21 -4.40 -9.77 12.59
CA ASN A 21 -5.61 -9.57 11.79
C ASN A 21 -5.54 -10.35 10.46
N HIS A 22 -4.41 -10.30 9.76
CA HIS A 22 -4.21 -11.09 8.55
C HIS A 22 -4.35 -12.60 8.83
N ARG A 23 -3.75 -13.08 9.92
CA ARG A 23 -3.89 -14.49 10.32
C ARG A 23 -5.34 -14.86 10.62
N ARG A 24 -6.07 -13.99 11.30
CA ARG A 24 -7.50 -14.18 11.60
C ARG A 24 -8.35 -14.28 10.34
N LEU A 25 -8.07 -13.43 9.33
CA LEU A 25 -8.86 -13.35 8.10
C LEU A 25 -8.47 -14.45 7.09
N PHE A 26 -7.19 -14.78 6.97
CA PHE A 26 -6.66 -15.65 5.92
C PHE A 26 -6.11 -16.99 6.44
N GLY A 27 -6.19 -17.27 7.73
CA GLY A 27 -5.72 -18.52 8.35
C GLY A 27 -4.20 -18.68 8.43
N LYS A 28 -3.42 -17.73 7.90
CA LYS A 28 -1.94 -17.78 7.87
C LYS A 28 -1.35 -16.38 8.07
N PRO A 29 -0.10 -16.27 8.62
CA PRO A 29 0.57 -14.98 8.72
C PRO A 29 0.93 -14.43 7.32
N PRO A 30 1.06 -13.11 7.17
CA PRO A 30 1.52 -12.51 5.92
C PRO A 30 2.99 -12.85 5.67
N SER A 31 3.36 -13.07 4.41
CA SER A 31 4.77 -13.19 4.00
C SER A 31 5.41 -11.85 3.67
N GLY A 32 4.60 -10.88 3.28
CA GLY A 32 5.04 -9.54 2.91
C GLY A 32 4.17 -8.46 3.48
N LEU A 33 4.67 -7.23 3.43
CA LEU A 33 3.98 -6.05 3.91
C LEU A 33 4.14 -4.89 2.92
N TRP A 34 3.05 -4.23 2.62
CA TRP A 34 3.09 -2.90 2.02
C TRP A 34 3.27 -1.89 3.16
N LEU A 35 4.43 -1.27 3.22
CA LEU A 35 4.67 -0.22 4.24
C LEU A 35 3.74 0.97 4.00
N PRO A 36 3.15 1.54 5.04
CA PRO A 36 2.39 2.78 4.90
C PRO A 36 3.21 3.87 4.21
N GLU A 37 2.63 4.45 3.15
CA GLU A 37 3.31 5.42 2.27
C GLU A 37 4.61 4.90 1.63
N CYS A 38 4.77 3.59 1.54
CA CYS A 38 6.01 2.95 1.07
C CYS A 38 7.27 3.46 1.78
N ALA A 39 7.11 3.96 3.00
CA ALA A 39 8.17 4.61 3.77
C ALA A 39 8.86 3.61 4.70
N TYR A 40 10.18 3.51 4.58
CA TYR A 40 11.03 2.66 5.41
C TYR A 40 11.96 3.49 6.28
N ASN A 41 12.08 3.09 7.54
CA ASN A 41 13.07 3.65 8.45
C ASN A 41 14.01 2.52 8.93
N PRO A 42 15.35 2.76 8.96
CA PRO A 42 16.29 1.77 9.47
C PRO A 42 15.93 1.26 10.87
N GLY A 43 15.84 -0.07 10.98
CA GLY A 43 15.41 -0.75 12.21
C GLY A 43 13.97 -1.30 12.16
N ASP A 44 13.10 -0.79 11.29
CA ASP A 44 11.75 -1.33 11.11
C ASP A 44 11.80 -2.77 10.56
N ASP A 45 12.80 -3.08 9.75
CA ASP A 45 13.05 -4.41 9.22
C ASP A 45 13.29 -5.47 10.33
N ALA A 46 13.92 -5.09 11.43
CA ALA A 46 14.09 -5.98 12.58
C ALA A 46 12.74 -6.31 13.23
N VAL A 47 11.84 -5.34 13.32
CA VAL A 47 10.49 -5.56 13.81
C VAL A 47 9.75 -6.49 12.85
N LEU A 48 9.76 -6.20 11.55
CA LEU A 48 9.11 -7.03 10.54
C LEU A 48 9.58 -8.48 10.58
N LYS A 49 10.89 -8.69 10.71
CA LYS A 49 11.48 -10.02 10.83
C LYS A 49 10.97 -10.79 12.06
N ASN A 50 10.83 -10.14 13.21
CA ASN A 50 10.33 -10.76 14.43
C ASN A 50 8.91 -11.31 14.29
N TYR A 51 8.11 -10.71 13.41
CA TYR A 51 6.76 -11.16 13.07
C TYR A 51 6.69 -12.08 11.84
N GLY A 52 7.85 -12.50 11.30
CA GLY A 52 7.93 -13.47 10.21
C GLY A 52 7.70 -12.86 8.82
N VAL A 53 7.67 -11.55 8.69
CA VAL A 53 7.60 -10.85 7.41
C VAL A 53 8.92 -11.03 6.66
N LYS A 54 8.86 -11.50 5.42
CA LYS A 54 10.01 -11.84 4.59
C LYS A 54 10.41 -10.73 3.64
N TYR A 55 9.44 -9.89 3.24
CA TYR A 55 9.67 -8.77 2.33
C TYR A 55 8.69 -7.63 2.60
N PHE A 56 9.07 -6.46 2.14
CA PHE A 56 8.21 -5.28 2.13
C PHE A 56 8.43 -4.45 0.87
N ILE A 57 7.48 -3.56 0.60
CA ILE A 57 7.52 -2.68 -0.57
C ILE A 57 7.83 -1.27 -0.11
N VAL A 58 8.77 -0.62 -0.80
CA VAL A 58 9.20 0.76 -0.60
C VAL A 58 9.03 1.56 -1.88
N ASP A 59 9.01 2.87 -1.77
CA ASP A 59 9.04 3.71 -2.95
C ASP A 59 10.39 3.59 -3.69
N ALA A 60 10.38 3.78 -5.00
CA ALA A 60 11.55 3.65 -5.88
C ALA A 60 12.75 4.45 -5.38
N HIS A 61 12.55 5.68 -4.93
CA HIS A 61 13.63 6.55 -4.46
C HIS A 61 14.37 5.98 -3.24
N GLY A 62 13.70 5.19 -2.40
CA GLY A 62 14.32 4.51 -1.25
C GLY A 62 15.40 3.52 -1.66
N LEU A 63 15.31 2.94 -2.86
CA LEU A 63 16.36 2.09 -3.44
C LEU A 63 17.32 2.88 -4.33
N LEU A 64 16.80 3.75 -5.20
CA LEU A 64 17.59 4.49 -6.18
C LEU A 64 18.69 5.36 -5.54
N TYR A 65 18.40 5.90 -4.37
CA TYR A 65 19.35 6.75 -3.62
C TYR A 65 20.01 6.03 -2.44
N GLY A 66 19.87 4.71 -2.37
CA GLY A 66 20.52 3.88 -1.35
C GLY A 66 22.07 3.94 -1.43
N ALA A 67 22.73 3.73 -0.30
CA ALA A 67 24.19 3.65 -0.22
C ALA A 67 24.61 2.31 0.40
N PRO A 68 25.30 1.43 -0.34
CA PRO A 68 25.66 1.54 -1.76
C PRO A 68 24.45 1.48 -2.68
N ARG A 69 24.56 2.08 -3.87
CA ARG A 69 23.49 2.01 -4.86
C ARG A 69 23.26 0.57 -5.30
N PRO A 70 21.99 0.09 -5.33
CA PRO A 70 21.66 -1.24 -5.82
C PRO A 70 22.10 -1.44 -7.28
N ARG A 71 22.77 -2.56 -7.55
CA ARG A 71 23.32 -2.86 -8.89
C ARG A 71 22.23 -2.93 -9.98
N TYR A 72 21.05 -3.39 -9.62
CA TYR A 72 19.93 -3.60 -10.53
C TYR A 72 18.81 -2.57 -10.34
N SER A 73 19.13 -1.42 -9.74
CA SER A 73 18.13 -0.38 -9.49
C SER A 73 16.94 -0.94 -8.71
N ILE A 74 15.71 -0.68 -9.15
CA ILE A 74 14.45 -1.22 -8.57
C ILE A 74 14.06 -2.60 -9.12
N PHE A 75 14.80 -3.11 -10.13
CA PHE A 75 14.45 -4.35 -10.83
C PHE A 75 14.90 -5.63 -10.10
N ALA A 76 15.52 -5.49 -8.95
CA ALA A 76 15.81 -6.60 -8.07
C ALA A 76 15.69 -6.16 -6.60
N PRO A 77 15.22 -7.06 -5.71
CA PRO A 77 15.14 -6.74 -4.30
C PRO A 77 16.54 -6.58 -3.69
N VAL A 78 16.60 -5.78 -2.64
CA VAL A 78 17.79 -5.69 -1.77
C VAL A 78 17.44 -6.23 -0.39
N TYR A 79 18.43 -6.82 0.28
CA TYR A 79 18.25 -7.27 1.65
C TYR A 79 18.69 -6.19 2.63
N THR A 80 17.83 -5.95 3.61
CA THR A 80 18.15 -5.11 4.76
C THR A 80 19.15 -5.81 5.69
N PRO A 81 19.77 -5.09 6.63
CA PRO A 81 20.67 -5.71 7.64
C PRO A 81 20.01 -6.85 8.42
N SER A 82 18.72 -6.81 8.64
CA SER A 82 17.97 -7.90 9.30
C SER A 82 17.65 -9.08 8.37
N GLY A 83 17.94 -8.97 7.08
CA GLY A 83 17.67 -10.03 6.10
C GLY A 83 16.23 -10.07 5.58
N VAL A 84 15.47 -9.00 5.75
CA VAL A 84 14.17 -8.82 5.11
C VAL A 84 14.39 -8.20 3.72
N ALA A 85 13.71 -8.70 2.70
CA ALA A 85 13.87 -8.20 1.33
C ALA A 85 13.05 -6.92 1.12
N ALA A 86 13.66 -5.87 0.58
CA ALA A 86 12.98 -4.66 0.15
C ALA A 86 12.81 -4.66 -1.37
N PHE A 87 11.58 -4.49 -1.84
CA PHE A 87 11.24 -4.33 -3.25
C PHE A 87 10.89 -2.87 -3.53
N GLY A 88 11.49 -2.29 -4.55
CA GLY A 88 11.12 -0.96 -5.04
C GLY A 88 9.86 -1.01 -5.89
N ARG A 89 8.95 -0.07 -5.65
CA ARG A 89 7.78 0.14 -6.50
C ARG A 89 8.22 0.72 -7.84
N ASP A 90 7.77 0.15 -8.93
CA ASP A 90 8.01 0.70 -10.27
C ASP A 90 7.15 1.95 -10.50
N LEU A 91 7.79 3.05 -10.93
CA LEU A 91 7.13 4.34 -11.09
C LEU A 91 6.15 4.34 -12.25
N GLU A 92 6.57 3.81 -13.39
CA GLU A 92 5.76 3.80 -14.62
C GLU A 92 4.47 2.99 -14.41
N SER A 93 4.58 1.77 -13.89
CA SER A 93 3.41 0.95 -13.56
C SER A 93 2.53 1.60 -12.49
N SER A 94 3.13 2.32 -11.55
CA SER A 94 2.38 3.02 -10.51
C SER A 94 1.58 4.19 -11.07
N GLU A 95 2.16 4.98 -11.98
CA GLU A 95 1.48 6.08 -12.65
C GLU A 95 0.31 5.58 -13.49
N GLN A 96 0.48 4.48 -14.22
CA GLN A 96 -0.61 3.88 -14.99
C GLN A 96 -1.82 3.47 -14.14
N VAL A 97 -1.58 3.03 -12.90
CA VAL A 97 -2.66 2.57 -12.02
C VAL A 97 -3.29 3.70 -11.20
N TRP A 98 -2.49 4.70 -10.80
CA TRP A 98 -2.90 5.65 -9.77
C TRP A 98 -3.07 7.09 -10.26
N SER A 99 -2.44 7.46 -11.39
CA SER A 99 -2.52 8.83 -11.88
C SER A 99 -3.91 9.15 -12.42
N ALA A 100 -4.48 10.24 -11.95
CA ALA A 100 -5.72 10.79 -12.48
C ALA A 100 -5.52 11.48 -13.85
N GLN A 101 -4.27 11.69 -14.27
CA GLN A 101 -3.92 12.39 -15.50
C GLN A 101 -3.39 11.45 -16.58
N GLU A 102 -2.55 10.48 -16.18
CA GLU A 102 -1.83 9.58 -17.10
C GLU A 102 -2.21 8.11 -16.92
N GLY A 103 -2.98 7.80 -15.88
CA GLY A 103 -3.37 6.43 -15.53
C GLY A 103 -4.83 6.12 -15.80
N TYR A 104 -5.20 4.86 -15.54
CA TYR A 104 -6.57 4.35 -15.69
C TYR A 104 -7.64 5.18 -14.95
N PRO A 105 -7.38 5.76 -13.76
CA PRO A 105 -8.41 6.56 -13.10
C PRO A 105 -8.83 7.82 -13.86
N GLY A 106 -7.95 8.37 -14.68
CA GLY A 106 -8.24 9.53 -15.53
C GLY A 106 -8.58 9.20 -16.97
N ASP A 107 -8.50 7.93 -17.36
CA ASP A 107 -8.71 7.51 -18.74
C ASP A 107 -10.21 7.36 -19.03
N PHE A 108 -10.67 8.08 -20.05
CA PHE A 108 -12.07 8.10 -20.48
C PHE A 108 -12.62 6.71 -20.86
N ASP A 109 -11.78 5.86 -21.43
CA ASP A 109 -12.19 4.53 -21.89
C ASP A 109 -12.36 3.53 -20.73
N TYR A 110 -11.74 3.80 -19.57
CA TYR A 110 -11.79 2.91 -18.42
C TYR A 110 -12.71 3.42 -17.31
N ARG A 111 -12.71 4.72 -17.05
CA ARG A 111 -13.49 5.31 -15.99
C ARG A 111 -13.55 6.84 -16.14
N GLU A 112 -14.74 7.36 -15.91
CA GLU A 112 -14.90 8.78 -15.67
C GLU A 112 -14.55 9.06 -14.21
N PHE A 113 -13.52 9.85 -13.95
CA PHE A 113 -12.88 9.97 -12.63
C PHE A 113 -13.82 10.50 -11.53
N TYR A 114 -14.71 11.41 -11.87
CA TYR A 114 -15.67 12.03 -10.96
C TYR A 114 -17.03 11.36 -10.96
N ARG A 115 -17.21 10.31 -11.76
CA ARG A 115 -18.47 9.60 -11.91
C ARG A 115 -18.40 8.28 -11.15
N ASP A 116 -19.34 8.06 -10.28
CA ASP A 116 -19.49 6.79 -9.59
C ASP A 116 -20.79 6.06 -10.02
N ILE A 117 -21.00 4.91 -9.43
CA ILE A 117 -22.13 4.04 -9.72
C ILE A 117 -23.49 4.75 -9.51
N GLY A 118 -23.53 5.84 -8.73
CA GLY A 118 -24.74 6.64 -8.48
C GLY A 118 -25.28 7.32 -9.73
N TYR A 119 -24.43 7.55 -10.75
CA TYR A 119 -24.86 8.08 -12.04
C TYR A 119 -25.39 7.02 -13.01
N ASP A 120 -24.97 5.76 -12.83
CA ASP A 120 -25.20 4.70 -13.80
C ASP A 120 -26.34 3.76 -13.43
N LEU A 121 -26.63 3.60 -12.15
CA LEU A 121 -27.65 2.69 -11.67
C LEU A 121 -28.88 3.40 -11.11
N ASP A 122 -30.00 2.69 -11.14
CA ASP A 122 -31.26 3.18 -10.60
C ASP A 122 -31.15 3.47 -9.09
N TYR A 123 -31.70 4.62 -8.68
CA TYR A 123 -31.64 5.08 -7.29
C TYR A 123 -32.29 4.09 -6.31
N GLU A 124 -33.42 3.46 -6.65
CA GLU A 124 -34.09 2.50 -5.76
C GLU A 124 -33.26 1.23 -5.55
N TYR A 125 -32.44 0.86 -6.55
CA TYR A 125 -31.45 -0.21 -6.40
C TYR A 125 -30.31 0.19 -5.47
N LEU A 126 -29.81 1.42 -5.57
CA LEU A 126 -28.68 1.91 -4.78
C LEU A 126 -29.04 2.31 -3.35
N LYS A 127 -30.27 2.76 -3.13
CA LYS A 127 -30.76 3.30 -1.86
C LYS A 127 -30.41 2.47 -0.60
N PRO A 128 -30.43 1.12 -0.61
CA PRO A 128 -30.04 0.33 0.54
C PRO A 128 -28.53 0.37 0.85
N TYR A 129 -27.70 0.79 -0.11
CA TYR A 129 -26.23 0.77 -0.04
C TYR A 129 -25.61 2.15 0.18
N ILE A 130 -26.38 3.21 0.02
CA ILE A 130 -25.91 4.58 0.26
C ILE A 130 -26.14 4.97 1.73
N HIS A 131 -25.54 6.08 2.12
CA HIS A 131 -25.60 6.57 3.51
C HIS A 131 -27.05 6.73 4.00
N PRO A 132 -27.34 6.42 5.29
CA PRO A 132 -28.68 6.48 5.86
C PRO A 132 -29.41 7.84 5.72
N SER A 133 -28.68 8.93 5.43
CA SER A 133 -29.27 10.24 5.14
C SER A 133 -30.17 10.26 3.88
N GLY A 134 -30.05 9.24 3.01
CA GLY A 134 -30.79 9.17 1.76
C GLY A 134 -30.41 10.22 0.72
N LEU A 135 -29.30 10.94 0.93
CA LEU A 135 -28.77 11.88 -0.08
C LEU A 135 -28.29 11.11 -1.29
N ARG A 136 -28.60 11.63 -2.48
CA ARG A 136 -28.07 11.07 -3.72
C ARG A 136 -26.58 11.37 -3.81
N ILE A 137 -25.85 10.43 -4.41
CA ILE A 137 -24.39 10.53 -4.58
C ILE A 137 -24.01 11.60 -5.62
N ASP A 138 -24.95 12.01 -6.44
CA ASP A 138 -24.80 12.98 -7.53
C ASP A 138 -25.01 14.45 -7.13
N THR A 139 -25.08 14.76 -5.83
CA THR A 139 -25.29 16.15 -5.34
C THR A 139 -24.06 16.75 -4.66
#